data_ab1a4d10f3e5e2f391c52bbf8a67f073
#
_entry.id   ab1a4d10f3e5e2f391c52bbf8a67f073
#
_cell.length_a   1.000
_cell.length_b   1.000
_cell.length_c   1.000
_cell.angle_alpha   90.00
_cell.angle_beta   90.00
_cell.angle_gamma   90.00
#
_symmetry.space_group_name_H-M   'P 1'
#
loop_
_entity.id
_entity.type
_entity.pdbx_description
1 polymer ?
#
loop_
_entity_poly.entity_id
_entity_poly.type
_entity_poly.pdbx_seq_one_letter_code
_entity_poly.pdbx_strand_id
1 'polypeptide(L)'
;TISLIQWNFFTQIYSDLIPRNINKDHWKKLYNKVSFCINKKIQLKKSWVNKSLSNNKFKYHNHTTDLTCVYILKNKYPEYGTRLDNDIIIEAKENSLLIFNGEVIHSITNMPKILGNKNPRYSIVMDFNYE
;
A
#
# COMPACT_ATOMS: atom_id res chain seq x y z
N THR A 1 -6.34 8.17 -12.06
CA THR A 1 -6.10 9.14 -11.00
C THR A 1 -5.29 8.53 -9.88
N ILE A 2 -4.32 9.26 -9.40
CA ILE A 2 -3.44 8.85 -8.31
C ILE A 2 -3.53 9.87 -7.20
N SER A 3 -3.75 9.42 -5.98
CA SER A 3 -3.78 10.26 -4.79
C SER A 3 -2.88 9.68 -3.72
N LEU A 4 -2.09 10.51 -3.06
CA LEU A 4 -1.26 10.15 -1.92
C LEU A 4 -1.76 10.87 -0.68
N ILE A 5 -2.07 10.11 0.35
CA ILE A 5 -2.60 10.62 1.61
C ILE A 5 -1.75 10.10 2.74
N GLN A 6 -1.43 10.98 3.70
CA GLN A 6 -0.68 10.62 4.90
C GLN A 6 -1.51 10.91 6.15
N TRP A 7 -1.47 9.99 7.13
CA TRP A 7 -2.03 10.23 8.46
C TRP A 7 -1.43 9.26 9.49
N ASN A 8 -1.60 9.57 10.76
CA ASN A 8 -0.86 8.96 11.86
C ASN A 8 -1.75 8.11 12.79
N PHE A 9 -2.39 7.08 12.32
CA PHE A 9 -3.23 6.31 13.22
C PHE A 9 -2.78 4.88 13.50
N PHE A 10 -1.78 4.39 12.79
CA PHE A 10 -1.25 3.04 13.05
C PHE A 10 0.12 3.01 13.71
N THR A 11 0.72 4.14 13.99
CA THR A 11 2.13 4.25 14.33
C THR A 11 2.59 3.45 15.54
N GLN A 12 1.70 3.16 16.49
CA GLN A 12 2.08 2.44 17.71
C GLN A 12 1.76 0.96 17.67
N ILE A 13 1.00 0.50 16.70
CA ILE A 13 0.40 -0.83 16.72
C ILE A 13 1.27 -1.86 16.00
N TYR A 14 2.11 -1.42 15.08
CA TYR A 14 2.69 -2.32 14.11
C TYR A 14 4.20 -2.44 14.10
N SER A 15 4.88 -1.86 15.08
CA SER A 15 6.34 -2.00 15.15
C SER A 15 6.79 -3.46 15.21
N ASP A 16 6.07 -4.29 15.99
CA ASP A 16 6.52 -5.65 16.29
C ASP A 16 5.59 -6.76 15.81
N LEU A 17 4.33 -6.46 15.55
CA LEU A 17 3.28 -7.47 15.38
C LEU A 17 2.65 -7.49 13.99
N ILE A 18 3.18 -6.73 13.11
CA ILE A 18 2.73 -6.66 11.73
C ILE A 18 2.90 -8.02 11.06
N PRO A 19 2.02 -8.40 10.21
CA PRO A 19 0.68 -7.93 9.87
C PRO A 19 -0.43 -8.76 10.48
N ARG A 20 -0.07 -9.70 11.36
CA ARG A 20 -0.95 -10.77 11.86
C ARG A 20 -2.13 -10.25 12.68
N ASN A 21 -1.96 -9.10 13.30
CA ASN A 21 -2.89 -8.59 14.30
C ASN A 21 -3.64 -7.34 13.87
N ILE A 22 -3.79 -7.14 12.57
CA ILE A 22 -4.68 -6.10 12.06
C ILE A 22 -6.11 -6.54 12.36
N ASN A 23 -6.75 -5.84 13.29
CA ASN A 23 -8.11 -6.16 13.68
C ASN A 23 -9.14 -5.46 12.78
N LYS A 24 -10.41 -5.82 12.94
CA LYS A 24 -11.52 -5.25 12.17
C LYS A 24 -11.60 -3.74 12.26
N ASP A 25 -11.29 -3.15 13.41
CA ASP A 25 -11.40 -1.70 13.60
C ASP A 25 -10.38 -0.94 12.77
N HIS A 26 -9.18 -1.48 12.62
CA HIS A 26 -8.15 -0.88 11.79
C HIS A 26 -8.51 -0.95 10.30
N TRP A 27 -9.01 -2.08 9.85
CA TRP A 27 -9.53 -2.23 8.49
C TRP A 27 -10.65 -1.26 8.22
N LYS A 28 -11.57 -1.12 9.17
CA LYS A 28 -12.70 -0.20 9.07
C LYS A 28 -12.24 1.26 8.96
N LYS A 29 -11.23 1.65 9.72
CA LYS A 29 -10.64 2.99 9.63
C LYS A 29 -10.03 3.25 8.25
N LEU A 30 -9.29 2.30 7.71
CA LEU A 30 -8.75 2.41 6.36
C LEU A 30 -9.85 2.51 5.32
N TYR A 31 -10.84 1.64 5.40
CA TYR A 31 -12.00 1.66 4.51
C TYR A 31 -12.72 3.02 4.54
N ASN A 32 -13.01 3.52 5.73
CA ASN A 32 -13.69 4.80 5.89
C ASN A 32 -12.87 5.95 5.31
N LYS A 33 -11.55 5.90 5.47
CA LYS A 33 -10.66 6.92 4.91
C LYS A 33 -10.66 6.89 3.39
N VAL A 34 -10.58 5.71 2.79
CA VAL A 34 -10.65 5.55 1.33
C VAL A 34 -12.00 6.06 0.82
N SER A 35 -13.08 5.63 1.43
CA SER A 35 -14.44 6.03 1.06
C SER A 35 -14.62 7.55 1.12
N PHE A 36 -14.13 8.17 2.19
CA PHE A 36 -14.17 9.62 2.34
C PHE A 36 -13.39 10.33 1.22
N CYS A 37 -12.18 9.86 0.91
CA CYS A 37 -11.33 10.49 -0.09
C CYS A 37 -11.87 10.36 -1.51
N ILE A 38 -12.48 9.22 -1.82
CA ILE A 38 -13.07 8.96 -3.14
C ILE A 38 -14.43 9.65 -3.28
N ASN A 39 -15.13 9.84 -2.16
CA ASN A 39 -16.46 10.43 -2.13
C ASN A 39 -17.49 9.69 -3.01
N LYS A 40 -17.38 8.37 -3.03
CA LYS A 40 -18.29 7.46 -3.72
C LYS A 40 -18.50 6.22 -2.86
N LYS A 41 -19.61 5.55 -3.07
CA LYS A 41 -19.82 4.24 -2.45
C LYS A 41 -18.90 3.22 -3.09
N ILE A 42 -18.17 2.50 -2.26
CA ILE A 42 -17.20 1.49 -2.69
C ILE A 42 -17.41 0.19 -1.93
N GLN A 43 -17.05 -0.91 -2.58
CA GLN A 43 -17.11 -2.25 -2.01
C GLN A 43 -15.73 -2.86 -2.01
N LEU A 44 -15.26 -3.30 -0.84
CA LEU A 44 -14.00 -4.02 -0.73
C LEU A 44 -14.14 -5.42 -1.36
N LYS A 45 -13.31 -5.70 -2.34
CA LYS A 45 -13.31 -7.00 -3.04
C LYS A 45 -12.23 -7.91 -2.55
N LYS A 46 -11.04 -7.35 -2.23
CA LYS A 46 -9.88 -8.14 -1.87
C LYS A 46 -8.93 -7.30 -1.04
N SER A 47 -8.29 -7.92 -0.07
CA SER A 47 -7.28 -7.25 0.73
C SER A 47 -6.23 -8.24 1.21
N TRP A 48 -4.97 -7.78 1.27
CA TRP A 48 -3.87 -8.60 1.76
C TRP A 48 -2.73 -7.72 2.27
N VAL A 49 -1.79 -8.36 2.92
CA VAL A 49 -0.58 -7.69 3.40
C VAL A 49 0.62 -8.25 2.65
N ASN A 50 1.48 -7.34 2.19
CA ASN A 50 2.74 -7.69 1.55
C ASN A 50 3.90 -7.44 2.50
N LYS A 51 4.79 -8.43 2.60
CA LYS A 51 6.12 -8.29 3.17
C LYS A 51 7.12 -8.34 2.02
N SER A 52 7.88 -7.27 1.83
CA SER A 52 8.83 -7.18 0.71
C SER A 52 10.25 -7.17 1.23
N LEU A 53 11.06 -8.07 0.69
CA LEU A 53 12.49 -8.17 0.92
C LEU A 53 13.26 -7.72 -0.32
N SER A 54 14.52 -7.40 -0.15
CA SER A 54 15.37 -6.90 -1.24
C SER A 54 15.62 -7.91 -2.36
N ASN A 55 15.51 -9.21 -2.06
CA ASN A 55 15.73 -10.26 -3.06
C ASN A 55 14.46 -10.65 -3.81
N ASN A 56 13.32 -10.05 -3.47
CA ASN A 56 12.08 -10.31 -4.17
C ASN A 56 12.11 -9.63 -5.54
N LYS A 57 11.68 -10.36 -6.56
CA LYS A 57 11.49 -9.79 -7.91
C LYS A 57 10.03 -9.41 -8.07
N PHE A 58 9.81 -8.15 -8.38
CA PHE A 58 8.47 -7.63 -8.58
C PHE A 58 8.25 -7.32 -10.05
N LYS A 59 7.15 -7.82 -10.59
CA LYS A 59 6.75 -7.57 -11.97
C LYS A 59 5.74 -6.44 -12.01
N TYR A 60 5.77 -5.68 -13.08
CA TYR A 60 4.68 -4.76 -13.39
C TYR A 60 3.39 -5.54 -13.58
N HIS A 61 2.34 -5.05 -12.95
CA HIS A 61 1.01 -5.65 -13.00
C HIS A 61 -0.07 -4.60 -12.79
N ASN A 62 -1.29 -4.95 -13.07
CA ASN A 62 -2.47 -4.15 -12.74
C ASN A 62 -3.52 -5.04 -12.08
N HIS A 63 -4.61 -4.42 -11.67
CA HIS A 63 -5.71 -5.10 -11.00
C HIS A 63 -6.97 -4.98 -11.83
N THR A 64 -7.90 -5.91 -11.64
CA THR A 64 -9.17 -5.93 -12.37
C THR A 64 -10.27 -5.12 -11.70
N THR A 65 -10.02 -4.61 -10.50
CA THR A 65 -10.96 -3.78 -9.74
C THR A 65 -10.87 -2.31 -10.15
N ASP A 66 -11.87 -1.53 -9.78
CA ASP A 66 -11.93 -0.10 -10.12
C ASP A 66 -10.83 0.71 -9.43
N LEU A 67 -10.55 0.40 -8.18
CA LEU A 67 -9.55 1.11 -7.36
C LEU A 67 -8.59 0.12 -6.70
N THR A 68 -7.34 0.53 -6.61
CA THR A 68 -6.33 -0.11 -5.79
C THR A 68 -5.78 0.89 -4.79
N CYS A 69 -5.65 0.47 -3.55
CA CYS A 69 -5.10 1.27 -2.47
C CYS A 69 -3.94 0.54 -1.83
N VAL A 70 -2.85 1.25 -1.57
CA VAL A 70 -1.66 0.72 -0.91
C VAL A 70 -1.37 1.58 0.31
N TYR A 71 -1.51 0.99 1.48
CA TYR A 71 -1.16 1.63 2.74
C TYR A 71 0.21 1.13 3.20
N ILE A 72 1.12 2.04 3.46
CA ILE A 72 2.49 1.72 3.87
C ILE A 72 2.54 1.63 5.39
N LEU A 73 2.67 0.41 5.90
CA LEU A 73 2.79 0.15 7.34
C LEU A 73 4.19 0.42 7.85
N LYS A 74 5.19 -0.11 7.14
CA LYS A 74 6.59 0.01 7.53
C LYS A 74 7.47 0.06 6.30
N ASN A 75 8.28 1.09 6.19
CA ASN A 75 9.27 1.24 5.14
C ASN A 75 10.34 2.24 5.57
N LYS A 76 11.50 1.74 5.98
CA LYS A 76 12.59 2.58 6.46
C LYS A 76 13.16 3.48 5.35
N TYR A 77 13.04 3.08 4.09
CA TYR A 77 13.64 3.76 2.94
C TYR A 77 12.55 4.17 1.95
N PRO A 78 11.88 5.32 2.20
CA PRO A 78 10.71 5.73 1.40
C PRO A 78 11.01 5.96 -0.09
N GLU A 79 12.25 6.22 -0.47
CA GLU A 79 12.67 6.36 -1.86
C GLU A 79 12.47 5.08 -2.68
N TYR A 80 12.43 3.91 -2.06
CA TYR A 80 12.08 2.65 -2.71
C TYR A 80 10.57 2.44 -2.63
N GLY A 81 9.86 3.21 -3.42
CA GLY A 81 8.41 3.29 -3.39
C GLY A 81 7.71 2.48 -4.48
N THR A 82 6.58 2.97 -4.91
CA THR A 82 5.78 2.37 -5.98
C THR A 82 6.20 2.97 -7.32
N ARG A 83 6.61 2.11 -8.26
CA ARG A 83 6.97 2.50 -9.61
C ARG A 83 5.78 2.33 -10.53
N LEU A 84 5.47 3.35 -11.30
CA LEU A 84 4.45 3.33 -12.33
C LEU A 84 5.07 2.97 -13.69
N ASP A 85 4.25 2.62 -14.66
CA ASP A 85 4.72 2.16 -15.98
C ASP A 85 5.50 3.20 -16.77
N ASN A 86 5.33 4.47 -16.45
CA ASN A 86 6.08 5.60 -17.03
C ASN A 86 7.38 5.92 -16.27
N ASP A 87 7.85 5.00 -15.46
CA ASP A 87 9.05 5.11 -14.61
C ASP A 87 8.99 6.20 -13.53
N ILE A 88 7.84 6.75 -13.25
CA ILE A 88 7.63 7.61 -12.08
C ILE A 88 7.62 6.74 -10.83
N ILE A 89 8.39 7.15 -9.82
CA ILE A 89 8.41 6.50 -8.51
C ILE A 89 7.69 7.38 -7.52
N ILE A 90 6.66 6.84 -6.89
CA ILE A 90 5.95 7.50 -5.79
C ILE A 90 6.58 7.04 -4.48
N GLU A 91 7.10 7.96 -3.69
CA GLU A 91 7.66 7.64 -2.39
C GLU A 91 6.68 6.88 -1.51
N ALA A 92 7.19 5.87 -0.82
CA ALA A 92 6.41 5.06 0.10
C ALA A 92 6.76 5.40 1.56
N LYS A 93 6.26 6.52 2.03
CA LYS A 93 6.43 6.94 3.43
C LYS A 93 5.53 6.12 4.33
N GLU A 94 6.04 5.75 5.50
CA GLU A 94 5.23 5.07 6.51
C GLU A 94 3.99 5.89 6.84
N ASN A 95 2.90 5.20 7.07
CA ASN A 95 1.61 5.79 7.40
C ASN A 95 1.03 6.67 6.28
N SER A 96 1.32 6.34 5.04
CA SER A 96 0.73 6.98 3.86
C SER A 96 -0.15 6.00 3.09
N LEU A 97 -1.13 6.52 2.40
CA LEU A 97 -2.04 5.77 1.55
C LEU A 97 -1.93 6.29 0.11
N LEU A 98 -1.63 5.38 -0.80
CA LEU A 98 -1.64 5.64 -2.24
C LEU A 98 -2.91 5.04 -2.83
N ILE A 99 -3.68 5.85 -3.54
CA ILE A 99 -4.93 5.41 -4.20
C ILE A 99 -4.80 5.67 -5.69
N PHE A 100 -5.08 4.66 -6.50
CA PHE A 100 -5.06 4.79 -7.96
C PHE A 100 -6.08 3.85 -8.60
N ASN A 101 -6.40 4.10 -9.87
CA ASN A 101 -7.28 3.21 -10.63
C ASN A 101 -6.64 1.84 -10.77
N GLY A 102 -7.44 0.78 -10.66
CA GLY A 102 -6.93 -0.58 -10.72
C GLY A 102 -6.19 -0.93 -12.02
N GLU A 103 -6.52 -0.25 -13.12
CA GLU A 103 -5.86 -0.45 -14.42
C GLU A 103 -4.44 0.12 -14.50
N VAL A 104 -4.02 0.95 -13.53
CA VAL A 104 -2.67 1.54 -13.53
C VAL A 104 -1.63 0.44 -13.35
N ILE A 105 -0.72 0.33 -14.31
CA ILE A 105 0.37 -0.63 -14.26
C ILE A 105 1.44 -0.14 -13.29
N HIS A 106 1.80 -0.97 -12.33
CA HIS A 106 2.71 -0.59 -11.25
C HIS A 106 3.53 -1.76 -10.75
N SER A 107 4.58 -1.46 -10.01
CA SER A 107 5.37 -2.45 -9.27
C SER A 107 6.01 -1.81 -8.04
N ILE A 108 6.58 -2.64 -7.17
CA ILE A 108 7.39 -2.18 -6.05
C ILE A 108 8.82 -2.01 -6.54
N THR A 109 9.46 -0.91 -6.17
CA THR A 109 10.88 -0.69 -6.45
C THR A 109 11.73 -1.62 -5.58
N ASN A 110 12.68 -2.33 -6.20
CA ASN A 110 13.58 -3.24 -5.48
C ASN A 110 14.58 -2.45 -4.63
N MET A 111 14.71 -2.82 -3.38
CA MET A 111 15.76 -2.31 -2.51
C MET A 111 17.05 -3.10 -2.69
N PRO A 112 18.24 -2.48 -2.53
CA PRO A 112 19.51 -3.22 -2.43
C PRO A 112 19.47 -4.22 -1.27
N LYS A 113 20.14 -5.36 -1.43
CA LYS A 113 20.16 -6.43 -0.41
C LYS A 113 20.58 -5.95 0.97
N ILE A 114 21.58 -5.09 1.02
CA ILE A 114 22.14 -4.60 2.28
C ILE A 114 21.08 -3.83 3.09
N LEU A 115 20.09 -3.23 2.44
CA LEU A 115 19.05 -2.47 3.10
C LEU A 115 17.82 -3.33 3.43
N GLY A 116 17.32 -4.06 2.46
CA GLY A 116 16.02 -4.72 2.57
C GLY A 116 15.98 -5.95 3.45
N ASN A 117 17.07 -6.71 3.56
CA ASN A 117 17.07 -7.95 4.35
C ASN A 117 16.89 -7.70 5.84
N LYS A 118 17.41 -6.58 6.35
CA LYS A 118 17.26 -6.19 7.76
C LYS A 118 16.01 -5.38 8.03
N ASN A 119 15.46 -4.73 7.00
CA ASN A 119 14.35 -3.81 7.13
C ASN A 119 13.28 -4.12 6.08
N PRO A 120 12.50 -5.20 6.27
CA PRO A 120 11.43 -5.54 5.34
C PRO A 120 10.41 -4.41 5.24
N ARG A 121 9.88 -4.21 4.05
CA ARG A 121 8.76 -3.31 3.82
C ARG A 121 7.45 -4.07 4.01
N TYR A 122 6.52 -3.45 4.73
CA TYR A 122 5.18 -3.99 4.92
C TYR A 122 4.15 -3.02 4.37
N SER A 123 3.21 -3.53 3.60
CA SER A 123 2.09 -2.74 3.08
C SER A 123 0.79 -3.52 3.13
N ILE A 124 -0.31 -2.80 3.24
CA ILE A 124 -1.66 -3.35 3.12
C ILE A 124 -2.21 -2.92 1.78
N VAL A 125 -2.63 -3.88 0.98
CA VAL A 125 -3.27 -3.61 -0.31
C VAL A 125 -4.76 -3.88 -0.18
N MET A 126 -5.56 -2.98 -0.76
CA MET A 126 -7.02 -3.11 -0.79
C MET A 126 -7.51 -2.82 -2.20
N ASP A 127 -8.30 -3.73 -2.74
CA ASP A 127 -8.96 -3.54 -4.03
C ASP A 127 -10.45 -3.32 -3.82
N PHE A 128 -10.97 -2.27 -4.44
CA PHE A 128 -12.37 -1.87 -4.34
C PHE A 128 -13.02 -1.75 -5.72
N ASN A 129 -14.31 -2.03 -5.77
CA ASN A 129 -15.17 -1.62 -6.88
C ASN A 129 -16.11 -0.51 -6.44
N TYR A 130 -16.50 0.34 -7.36
CA TYR A 130 -17.62 1.25 -7.14
C TYR A 130 -18.92 0.44 -7.04
N GLU A 131 -19.79 0.88 -6.17
CA GLU A 131 -21.14 0.34 -6.11
C GLU A 131 -22.06 0.97 -7.16
#